data_33add89c12cae28af20a6565e6519ed0
#
_entry.id   33add89c12cae28af20a6565e6519ed0
#
_cell.length_a   1.000
_cell.length_b   1.000
_cell.length_c   1.000
_cell.angle_alpha   90.00
_cell.angle_beta   90.00
_cell.angle_gamma   90.00
#
_symmetry.space_group_name_H-M   'P 1'
#
loop_
_entity.id
_entity.type
_entity.pdbx_description
1 polymer ?
#
loop_
_entity_poly.entity_id
_entity_poly.type
_entity_poly.pdbx_seq_one_letter_code
_entity_poly.pdbx_strand_id
1 'polypeptide(L)'
;MASTYFFFCLEKITQISAIIFFGLTFLYTIPVFSKKRNIRNWSGVKIYIVAICWSGVTTLLPLLNAGTEVFSDVILKCCQRFLLVISLILIFEIIDLKTDDPALKTVPQRIGVKKTKILGILLLIPLYFLEFLKTEIDVNQLFVNAILIVMTSLFMVFANENRSKYYTSFWVESIPVFWLAMVYLV
;
A
#
# COMPACT_ATOMS: atom_id res chain seq x y z
N MET A 1 -11.21 19.97 15.86
CA MET A 1 -11.69 19.58 17.21
C MET A 1 -12.14 18.12 17.29
N ALA A 2 -13.02 17.61 16.41
CA ALA A 2 -13.45 16.19 16.46
C ALA A 2 -12.29 15.18 16.39
N SER A 3 -11.37 15.33 15.42
CA SER A 3 -10.22 14.43 15.25
C SER A 3 -9.30 14.37 16.48
N THR A 4 -9.12 15.50 17.16
CA THR A 4 -8.31 15.57 18.39
C THR A 4 -8.99 14.81 19.53
N TYR A 5 -10.32 14.98 19.67
CA TYR A 5 -11.06 14.24 20.67
C TYR A 5 -10.98 12.72 20.45
N PHE A 6 -11.25 12.25 19.22
CA PHE A 6 -11.16 10.83 18.91
C PHE A 6 -9.74 10.26 19.06
N PHE A 7 -8.70 11.05 18.77
CA PHE A 7 -7.32 10.63 19.00
C PHE A 7 -7.04 10.31 20.48
N PHE A 8 -7.53 11.12 21.40
CA PHE A 8 -7.36 10.85 22.83
C PHE A 8 -8.24 9.71 23.38
N CYS A 9 -9.26 9.29 22.63
CA CYS A 9 -10.07 8.11 22.95
C CYS A 9 -9.42 6.78 22.53
N LEU A 10 -8.32 6.82 21.72
CA LEU A 10 -7.62 5.62 21.30
C LEU A 10 -6.78 5.05 22.45
N GLU A 11 -6.49 3.75 22.38
CA GLU A 11 -5.52 3.09 23.24
C GLU A 11 -4.13 3.74 23.15
N LYS A 12 -3.37 3.79 24.25
CA LYS A 12 -2.05 4.47 24.29
C LYS A 12 -1.08 3.95 23.24
N ILE A 13 -1.06 2.63 23.02
CA ILE A 13 -0.19 2.03 22.00
C ILE A 13 -0.58 2.48 20.59
N THR A 14 -1.87 2.64 20.34
CA THR A 14 -2.39 3.14 19.05
C THR A 14 -2.04 4.61 18.86
N GLN A 15 -2.12 5.43 19.92
CA GLN A 15 -1.72 6.85 19.87
C GLN A 15 -0.23 6.99 19.53
N ILE A 16 0.65 6.20 20.18
CA ILE A 16 2.10 6.22 19.94
C ILE A 16 2.37 5.80 18.48
N SER A 17 1.76 4.71 18.03
CA SER A 17 1.91 4.21 16.65
C SER A 17 1.42 5.24 15.62
N ALA A 18 0.30 5.90 15.88
CA ALA A 18 -0.23 6.96 15.01
C ALA A 18 0.73 8.16 14.91
N ILE A 19 1.35 8.56 16.04
CA ILE A 19 2.38 9.62 16.05
C ILE A 19 3.61 9.21 15.23
N ILE A 20 4.03 7.95 15.30
CA ILE A 20 5.16 7.44 14.49
C ILE A 20 4.84 7.53 13.01
N PHE A 21 3.66 7.04 12.55
CA PHE A 21 3.26 7.13 11.14
C PHE A 21 3.07 8.57 10.68
N PHE A 22 2.53 9.43 11.53
CA PHE A 22 2.44 10.86 11.26
C PHE A 22 3.83 11.47 11.07
N GLY A 23 4.77 11.15 11.96
CA GLY A 23 6.18 11.60 11.87
C GLY A 23 6.85 11.13 10.58
N LEU A 24 6.65 9.86 10.16
CA LEU A 24 7.16 9.33 8.90
C LEU A 24 6.58 10.09 7.69
N THR A 25 5.26 10.35 7.69
CA THR A 25 4.59 11.11 6.65
C THR A 25 5.09 12.55 6.59
N PHE A 26 5.31 13.16 7.76
CA PHE A 26 5.83 14.51 7.90
C PHE A 26 7.27 14.61 7.35
N LEU A 27 8.16 13.70 7.75
CA LEU A 27 9.54 13.62 7.25
C LEU A 27 9.60 13.38 5.74
N TYR A 28 8.64 12.62 5.20
CA TYR A 28 8.51 12.40 3.77
C TYR A 28 8.11 13.67 3.01
N THR A 29 7.25 14.51 3.61
CA THR A 29 6.65 15.68 2.95
C THR A 29 7.55 16.91 3.02
N ILE A 30 8.27 17.10 4.14
CA ILE A 30 9.08 18.30 4.39
C ILE A 30 10.50 18.14 3.82
N PRO A 31 11.05 19.19 3.20
CA PRO A 31 12.45 19.22 2.80
C PRO A 31 13.37 19.40 4.04
N VAL A 32 13.63 18.31 4.76
CA VAL A 32 14.45 18.31 6.00
C VAL A 32 15.93 18.59 5.69
N PHE A 33 16.40 18.32 4.47
CA PHE A 33 17.80 18.51 4.11
C PHE A 33 18.03 19.79 3.29
N SER A 34 18.99 20.59 3.74
CA SER A 34 19.38 21.94 3.31
C SER A 34 19.68 22.14 1.81
N LYS A 35 19.60 21.14 0.94
CA LYS A 35 19.86 21.22 -0.51
C LYS A 35 18.65 20.86 -1.38
N LYS A 36 17.42 21.19 -0.98
CA LYS A 36 16.18 20.87 -1.73
C LYS A 36 16.02 19.36 -2.02
N ARG A 37 16.66 18.48 -1.25
CA ARG A 37 16.52 17.02 -1.35
C ARG A 37 15.61 16.53 -0.23
N ASN A 38 14.36 16.29 -0.54
CA ASN A 38 13.44 15.57 0.35
C ASN A 38 13.76 14.08 0.28
N ILE A 39 13.40 13.32 1.32
CA ILE A 39 13.41 11.84 1.29
C ILE A 39 12.56 11.34 0.10
N ARG A 40 11.52 12.06 -0.27
CA ARG A 40 10.70 11.85 -1.47
C ARG A 40 11.53 11.77 -2.76
N ASN A 41 12.64 12.50 -2.86
CA ASN A 41 13.53 12.51 -4.03
C ASN A 41 14.59 11.40 -3.99
N TRP A 42 14.63 10.59 -2.93
CA TRP A 42 15.45 9.38 -2.90
C TRP A 42 14.80 8.34 -3.80
N SER A 43 15.49 8.08 -4.88
CA SER A 43 15.09 7.11 -5.88
C SER A 43 14.70 5.77 -5.26
N GLY A 44 13.45 5.36 -5.45
CA GLY A 44 12.91 4.08 -4.98
C GLY A 44 12.47 4.02 -3.52
N VAL A 45 12.90 4.93 -2.63
CA VAL A 45 12.49 4.93 -1.21
C VAL A 45 11.04 5.39 -1.04
N LYS A 46 10.56 6.24 -1.94
CA LYS A 46 9.20 6.78 -1.96
C LYS A 46 8.12 5.70 -1.80
N ILE A 47 8.20 4.66 -2.64
CA ILE A 47 7.17 3.61 -2.68
C ILE A 47 7.10 2.83 -1.37
N TYR A 48 8.24 2.56 -0.72
CA TYR A 48 8.29 1.83 0.54
C TYR A 48 7.73 2.65 1.69
N ILE A 49 8.05 3.94 1.80
CA ILE A 49 7.51 4.81 2.86
C ILE A 49 5.99 4.92 2.72
N VAL A 50 5.50 5.17 1.51
CA VAL A 50 4.05 5.25 1.26
C VAL A 50 3.39 3.93 1.61
N ALA A 51 3.93 2.79 1.17
CA ALA A 51 3.36 1.48 1.45
C ALA A 51 3.38 1.13 2.96
N ILE A 52 4.45 1.49 3.69
CA ILE A 52 4.53 1.31 5.15
C ILE A 52 3.47 2.16 5.86
N CYS A 53 3.37 3.45 5.51
CA CYS A 53 2.39 4.35 6.11
C CYS A 53 0.95 3.86 5.82
N TRP A 54 0.65 3.48 4.58
CA TRP A 54 -0.67 2.96 4.23
C TRP A 54 -1.01 1.66 4.95
N SER A 55 -0.11 0.68 4.94
CA SER A 55 -0.34 -0.60 5.62
C SER A 55 -0.45 -0.42 7.14
N GLY A 56 0.38 0.43 7.73
CA GLY A 56 0.35 0.75 9.15
C GLY A 56 -0.96 1.42 9.57
N VAL A 57 -1.34 2.48 8.88
CA VAL A 57 -2.54 3.26 9.25
C VAL A 57 -3.82 2.47 8.99
N THR A 58 -3.91 1.70 7.89
CA THR A 58 -5.15 0.99 7.52
C THR A 58 -5.29 -0.39 8.14
N THR A 59 -4.21 -1.00 8.63
CA THR A 59 -4.24 -2.36 9.19
C THR A 59 -3.74 -2.40 10.63
N LEU A 60 -2.54 -1.88 10.90
CA LEU A 60 -1.94 -1.98 12.23
C LEU A 60 -2.70 -1.15 13.27
N LEU A 61 -3.02 0.11 12.99
CA LEU A 61 -3.69 0.98 13.95
C LEU A 61 -5.07 0.44 14.38
N PRO A 62 -5.98 0.03 13.48
CA PRO A 62 -7.26 -0.55 13.88
C PRO A 62 -7.12 -1.82 14.71
N LEU A 63 -6.18 -2.71 14.36
CA LEU A 63 -5.97 -3.96 15.08
C LEU A 63 -5.38 -3.74 16.47
N LEU A 64 -4.43 -2.80 16.61
CA LEU A 64 -3.90 -2.41 17.92
C LEU A 64 -5.00 -1.80 18.81
N ASN A 65 -5.87 -0.98 18.25
CA ASN A 65 -6.97 -0.36 18.99
C ASN A 65 -8.05 -1.37 19.38
N ALA A 66 -8.20 -2.46 18.64
CA ALA A 66 -9.11 -3.56 18.97
C ALA A 66 -8.55 -4.53 20.03
N GLY A 67 -7.31 -4.32 20.51
CA GLY A 67 -6.67 -5.20 21.49
C GLY A 67 -6.40 -6.61 20.98
N THR A 68 -6.13 -6.75 19.68
CA THR A 68 -5.88 -8.09 19.07
C THR A 68 -4.61 -8.70 19.65
N GLU A 69 -4.76 -9.84 20.34
CA GLU A 69 -3.66 -10.52 21.03
C GLU A 69 -2.69 -11.26 20.09
N VAL A 70 -3.16 -11.70 18.93
CA VAL A 70 -2.35 -12.50 17.99
C VAL A 70 -1.46 -11.60 17.13
N PHE A 71 -0.30 -11.27 17.66
CA PHE A 71 0.64 -10.35 17.02
C PHE A 71 1.20 -10.88 15.69
N SER A 72 1.43 -12.18 15.55
CA SER A 72 1.92 -12.80 14.30
C SER A 72 0.98 -12.56 13.12
N ASP A 73 -0.32 -12.80 13.30
CA ASP A 73 -1.32 -12.62 12.24
C ASP A 73 -1.50 -11.15 11.86
N VAL A 74 -1.36 -10.24 12.82
CA VAL A 74 -1.35 -8.80 12.55
C VAL A 74 -0.19 -8.42 11.64
N ILE A 75 1.01 -8.93 11.90
CA ILE A 75 2.19 -8.68 11.05
C ILE A 75 1.96 -9.25 9.64
N LEU A 76 1.45 -10.48 9.54
CA LEU A 76 1.15 -11.11 8.26
C LEU A 76 0.13 -10.28 7.45
N LYS A 77 -0.94 -9.79 8.08
CA LYS A 77 -1.90 -8.87 7.45
C LYS A 77 -1.26 -7.57 7.00
N CYS A 78 -0.36 -6.99 7.81
CA CYS A 78 0.39 -5.80 7.43
C CYS A 78 1.30 -6.05 6.23
N CYS A 79 2.00 -7.19 6.19
CA CYS A 79 2.84 -7.58 5.05
C CYS A 79 2.01 -7.77 3.76
N GLN A 80 0.86 -8.43 3.86
CA GLN A 80 -0.07 -8.57 2.73
C GLN A 80 -0.52 -7.21 2.19
N ARG A 81 -0.92 -6.30 3.10
CA ARG A 81 -1.34 -4.95 2.72
C ARG A 81 -0.18 -4.16 2.10
N PHE A 82 1.01 -4.27 2.66
CA PHE A 82 2.21 -3.62 2.14
C PHE A 82 2.53 -4.07 0.70
N LEU A 83 2.50 -5.38 0.42
CA LEU A 83 2.73 -5.92 -0.91
C LEU A 83 1.68 -5.47 -1.92
N LEU A 84 0.41 -5.44 -1.50
CA LEU A 84 -0.67 -4.93 -2.33
C LEU A 84 -0.45 -3.46 -2.69
N VAL A 85 -0.17 -2.62 -1.69
CA VAL A 85 0.03 -1.17 -1.90
C VAL A 85 1.22 -0.91 -2.82
N ILE A 86 2.34 -1.63 -2.67
CA ILE A 86 3.46 -1.51 -3.61
C ILE A 86 3.00 -1.85 -5.03
N SER A 87 2.27 -2.96 -5.22
CA SER A 87 1.77 -3.35 -6.54
C SER A 87 0.87 -2.28 -7.15
N LEU A 88 0.00 -1.65 -6.36
CA LEU A 88 -0.84 -0.54 -6.81
C LEU A 88 0.00 0.69 -7.19
N ILE A 89 0.99 1.06 -6.37
CA ILE A 89 1.89 2.20 -6.65
C ILE A 89 2.64 1.99 -7.97
N LEU A 90 3.08 0.75 -8.27
CA LEU A 90 3.75 0.47 -9.55
C LEU A 90 2.81 0.72 -10.76
N ILE A 91 1.51 0.51 -10.63
CA ILE A 91 0.53 0.86 -11.68
C ILE A 91 0.49 2.38 -11.86
N PHE A 92 0.44 3.16 -10.76
CA PHE A 92 0.49 4.63 -10.83
C PHE A 92 1.77 5.12 -11.51
N GLU A 93 2.93 4.59 -11.13
CA GLU A 93 4.21 4.98 -11.74
C GLU A 93 4.29 4.64 -13.24
N ILE A 94 3.62 3.57 -13.72
CA ILE A 94 3.54 3.25 -15.14
C ILE A 94 2.68 4.28 -15.89
N ILE A 95 1.54 4.69 -15.32
CA ILE A 95 0.64 5.66 -15.95
C ILE A 95 1.27 7.06 -15.97
N ASP A 96 1.93 7.44 -14.89
CA ASP A 96 2.55 8.76 -14.74
C ASP A 96 3.94 8.87 -15.40
N LEU A 97 4.45 7.79 -16.00
CA LEU A 97 5.80 7.72 -16.56
C LEU A 97 6.17 8.88 -17.51
N LYS A 98 5.20 9.35 -18.31
CA LYS A 98 5.41 10.48 -19.26
C LYS A 98 5.38 11.84 -18.58
N THR A 99 4.69 11.97 -17.46
CA THR A 99 4.50 13.24 -16.75
C THR A 99 5.48 13.41 -15.58
N ASP A 100 6.06 12.32 -15.12
CA ASP A 100 7.01 12.30 -14.02
C ASP A 100 8.38 12.87 -14.43
N ASP A 101 8.98 13.69 -13.54
CA ASP A 101 10.33 14.17 -13.70
C ASP A 101 11.32 12.99 -13.78
N PRO A 102 12.18 12.92 -14.82
CA PRO A 102 13.21 11.89 -14.93
C PRO A 102 14.15 11.81 -13.72
N ALA A 103 14.32 12.92 -12.98
CA ALA A 103 15.12 12.96 -11.76
C ALA A 103 14.55 12.11 -10.62
N LEU A 104 13.28 11.74 -10.66
CA LEU A 104 12.62 10.89 -9.65
C LEU A 104 13.11 9.44 -9.70
N LYS A 105 13.61 9.00 -10.86
CA LYS A 105 14.11 7.62 -11.08
C LYS A 105 13.14 6.57 -10.55
N THR A 106 11.86 6.68 -10.94
CA THR A 106 10.80 5.72 -10.59
C THR A 106 11.14 4.32 -11.09
N VAL A 107 10.46 3.29 -10.57
CA VAL A 107 10.74 1.91 -10.95
C VAL A 107 10.64 1.71 -12.47
N PRO A 108 9.55 2.15 -13.16
CA PRO A 108 9.46 2.00 -14.62
C PRO A 108 10.48 2.83 -15.39
N GLN A 109 10.95 3.97 -14.86
CA GLN A 109 12.06 4.73 -15.46
C GLN A 109 13.39 3.96 -15.42
N ARG A 110 13.60 3.11 -14.39
CA ARG A 110 14.84 2.35 -14.21
C ARG A 110 14.87 1.03 -14.95
N ILE A 111 13.82 0.23 -14.82
CA ILE A 111 13.79 -1.16 -15.33
C ILE A 111 12.87 -1.33 -16.54
N GLY A 112 12.14 -0.28 -16.93
CA GLY A 112 11.18 -0.29 -18.03
C GLY A 112 9.83 -0.86 -17.65
N VAL A 113 8.78 -0.48 -18.41
CA VAL A 113 7.38 -0.83 -18.15
C VAL A 113 7.14 -2.34 -18.06
N LYS A 114 7.71 -3.14 -18.99
CA LYS A 114 7.51 -4.60 -19.00
C LYS A 114 8.01 -5.27 -17.72
N LYS A 115 9.23 -4.94 -17.27
CA LYS A 115 9.80 -5.51 -16.05
C LYS A 115 9.05 -5.03 -14.80
N THR A 116 8.57 -3.79 -14.79
CA THR A 116 7.76 -3.26 -13.70
C THR A 116 6.44 -4.01 -13.56
N LYS A 117 5.76 -4.33 -14.66
CA LYS A 117 4.55 -5.17 -14.66
C LYS A 117 4.81 -6.55 -14.08
N ILE A 118 5.89 -7.21 -14.54
CA ILE A 118 6.28 -8.53 -14.03
C ILE A 118 6.57 -8.44 -12.52
N LEU A 119 7.33 -7.44 -12.08
CA LEU A 119 7.62 -7.22 -10.67
C LEU A 119 6.33 -7.04 -9.85
N GLY A 120 5.39 -6.19 -10.30
CA GLY A 120 4.12 -5.96 -9.62
C GLY A 120 3.29 -7.24 -9.48
N ILE A 121 3.23 -8.07 -10.52
CA ILE A 121 2.52 -9.37 -10.47
C ILE A 121 3.24 -10.36 -9.56
N LEU A 122 4.58 -10.41 -9.61
CA LEU A 122 5.36 -11.28 -8.72
C LEU A 122 5.18 -10.94 -7.24
N LEU A 123 4.98 -9.67 -6.89
CA LEU A 123 4.70 -9.24 -5.51
C LEU A 123 3.33 -9.74 -4.98
N LEU A 124 2.39 -10.05 -5.87
CA LEU A 124 1.10 -10.60 -5.47
C LEU A 124 1.15 -12.09 -5.12
N ILE A 125 2.18 -12.82 -5.56
CA ILE A 125 2.35 -14.23 -5.24
C ILE A 125 2.56 -14.43 -3.72
N PRO A 126 3.60 -13.82 -3.09
CA PRO A 126 3.77 -13.95 -1.65
C PRO A 126 2.57 -13.39 -0.86
N LEU A 127 1.85 -12.37 -1.37
CA LEU A 127 0.63 -11.89 -0.73
C LEU A 127 -0.38 -13.03 -0.52
N TYR A 128 -0.56 -13.90 -1.52
CA TYR A 128 -1.46 -15.05 -1.41
C TYR A 128 -0.95 -16.07 -0.39
N PHE A 129 0.33 -16.44 -0.50
CA PHE A 129 0.92 -17.47 0.34
C PHE A 129 1.04 -17.08 1.83
N LEU A 130 1.13 -15.79 2.14
CA LEU A 130 1.12 -15.31 3.52
C LEU A 130 -0.17 -15.68 4.29
N GLU A 131 -1.28 -15.96 3.59
CA GLU A 131 -2.52 -16.41 4.23
C GLU A 131 -2.34 -17.77 4.91
N PHE A 132 -1.55 -18.67 4.31
CA PHE A 132 -1.30 -20.00 4.86
C PHE A 132 -0.37 -20.02 6.09
N LEU A 133 0.28 -18.89 6.39
CA LEU A 133 1.14 -18.74 7.57
C LEU A 133 0.39 -18.21 8.80
N LYS A 134 -0.89 -17.88 8.67
CA LYS A 134 -1.73 -17.45 9.79
C LYS A 134 -2.08 -18.63 10.69
N THR A 135 -2.39 -18.30 11.93
CA THR A 135 -2.78 -19.28 12.95
C THR A 135 -4.04 -20.05 12.54
N GLU A 136 -5.00 -19.35 11.92
CA GLU A 136 -6.21 -19.95 11.36
C GLU A 136 -6.34 -19.56 9.90
N ILE A 137 -6.59 -20.57 9.05
CA ILE A 137 -6.79 -20.39 7.62
C ILE A 137 -8.28 -20.15 7.36
N ASP A 138 -8.61 -18.94 6.96
CA ASP A 138 -9.96 -18.57 6.54
C ASP A 138 -10.12 -18.80 5.02
N VAL A 139 -10.93 -19.81 4.66
CA VAL A 139 -11.20 -20.16 3.25
C VAL A 139 -11.86 -18.99 2.49
N ASN A 140 -12.73 -18.24 3.16
CA ASN A 140 -13.38 -17.09 2.59
C ASN A 140 -12.35 -16.00 2.25
N GLN A 141 -11.41 -15.75 3.16
CA GLN A 141 -10.33 -14.81 2.95
C GLN A 141 -9.38 -15.23 1.82
N LEU A 142 -9.11 -16.54 1.68
CA LEU A 142 -8.33 -17.08 0.55
C LEU A 142 -9.02 -16.79 -0.79
N PHE A 143 -10.34 -16.99 -0.86
CA PHE A 143 -11.13 -16.71 -2.05
C PHE A 143 -11.11 -15.20 -2.39
N VAL A 144 -11.34 -14.35 -1.41
CA VAL A 144 -11.27 -12.89 -1.56
C VAL A 144 -9.88 -12.45 -2.03
N ASN A 145 -8.82 -12.98 -1.45
CA ASN A 145 -7.44 -12.69 -1.84
C ASN A 145 -7.15 -13.14 -3.28
N ALA A 146 -7.66 -14.30 -3.71
CA ALA A 146 -7.50 -14.78 -5.08
C ALA A 146 -8.15 -13.82 -6.09
N ILE A 147 -9.38 -13.36 -5.83
CA ILE A 147 -10.06 -12.37 -6.70
C ILE A 147 -9.29 -11.05 -6.72
N LEU A 148 -8.83 -10.58 -5.55
CA LEU A 148 -8.04 -9.36 -5.44
C LEU A 148 -6.77 -9.41 -6.30
N ILE A 149 -6.07 -10.55 -6.26
CA ILE A 149 -4.85 -10.78 -7.05
C ILE A 149 -5.16 -10.77 -8.54
N VAL A 150 -6.22 -11.46 -8.96
CA VAL A 150 -6.65 -11.49 -10.37
C VAL A 150 -6.98 -10.08 -10.84
N MET A 151 -7.80 -9.34 -10.09
CA MET A 151 -8.15 -7.96 -10.42
C MET A 151 -6.93 -7.06 -10.51
N THR A 152 -6.06 -7.06 -9.49
CA THR A 152 -4.85 -6.23 -9.48
C THR A 152 -3.92 -6.59 -10.63
N SER A 153 -3.76 -7.89 -10.93
CA SER A 153 -2.98 -8.37 -12.07
C SER A 153 -3.54 -7.89 -13.41
N LEU A 154 -4.86 -7.91 -13.59
CA LEU A 154 -5.51 -7.38 -14.78
C LEU A 154 -5.24 -5.88 -14.94
N PHE A 155 -5.41 -5.09 -13.87
CA PHE A 155 -5.07 -3.67 -13.91
C PHE A 155 -3.59 -3.44 -14.22
N MET A 156 -2.68 -4.26 -13.69
CA MET A 156 -1.25 -4.18 -13.98
C MET A 156 -0.95 -4.50 -15.46
N VAL A 157 -1.55 -5.55 -16.01
CA VAL A 157 -1.36 -5.93 -17.43
C VAL A 157 -1.83 -4.84 -18.38
N PHE A 158 -2.99 -4.23 -18.08
CA PHE A 158 -3.58 -3.17 -18.92
C PHE A 158 -3.04 -1.78 -18.63
N ALA A 159 -2.20 -1.59 -17.61
CA ALA A 159 -1.53 -0.32 -17.35
C ALA A 159 -0.62 0.06 -18.53
N ASN A 160 -0.69 1.30 -18.97
CA ASN A 160 0.14 1.84 -20.05
C ASN A 160 0.32 3.35 -19.85
N GLU A 161 1.48 3.86 -20.21
CA GLU A 161 1.83 5.29 -20.18
C GLU A 161 0.93 6.20 -21.04
N ASN A 162 0.14 5.63 -21.94
CA ASN A 162 -0.86 6.36 -22.76
C ASN A 162 -2.27 6.35 -22.17
N ARG A 163 -2.48 5.67 -21.02
CA ARG A 163 -3.77 5.66 -20.35
C ARG A 163 -4.07 6.99 -19.68
N SER A 164 -5.35 7.35 -19.65
CA SER A 164 -5.83 8.50 -18.89
C SER A 164 -5.55 8.32 -17.39
N LYS A 165 -5.26 9.41 -16.69
CA LYS A 165 -5.16 9.43 -15.21
C LYS A 165 -6.42 8.93 -14.51
N TYR A 166 -7.57 9.01 -15.16
CA TYR A 166 -8.82 8.43 -14.67
C TYR A 166 -8.73 6.92 -14.42
N TYR A 167 -7.86 6.21 -15.17
CA TYR A 167 -7.62 4.79 -14.95
C TYR A 167 -7.07 4.51 -13.55
N THR A 168 -6.14 5.30 -13.05
CA THR A 168 -5.59 5.16 -11.71
C THR A 168 -6.50 5.77 -10.65
N SER A 169 -6.94 7.02 -10.84
CA SER A 169 -7.68 7.78 -9.83
C SER A 169 -9.09 7.26 -9.55
N PHE A 170 -9.63 6.42 -10.43
CA PHE A 170 -10.94 5.80 -10.20
C PHE A 170 -10.83 4.28 -10.08
N TRP A 171 -10.33 3.61 -11.12
CA TRP A 171 -10.37 2.15 -11.16
C TRP A 171 -9.35 1.50 -10.22
N VAL A 172 -8.11 1.95 -10.22
CA VAL A 172 -7.06 1.36 -9.37
C VAL A 172 -7.28 1.72 -7.90
N GLU A 173 -7.66 2.96 -7.62
CA GLU A 173 -7.99 3.40 -6.25
C GLU A 173 -9.26 2.75 -5.70
N SER A 174 -10.16 2.24 -6.54
CA SER A 174 -11.34 1.50 -6.09
C SER A 174 -11.04 0.08 -5.63
N ILE A 175 -9.87 -0.49 -5.94
CA ILE A 175 -9.50 -1.87 -5.56
C ILE A 175 -9.61 -2.11 -4.05
N PRO A 176 -9.06 -1.25 -3.16
CA PRO A 176 -9.21 -1.43 -1.71
C PRO A 176 -10.67 -1.36 -1.23
N VAL A 177 -11.50 -0.51 -1.86
CA VAL A 177 -12.93 -0.40 -1.55
C VAL A 177 -13.68 -1.66 -1.97
N PHE A 178 -13.39 -2.16 -3.18
CA PHE A 178 -13.95 -3.40 -3.68
C PHE A 178 -13.55 -4.60 -2.82
N TRP A 179 -12.28 -4.66 -2.41
CA TRP A 179 -11.82 -5.69 -1.48
C TRP A 179 -12.56 -5.64 -0.15
N LEU A 180 -12.74 -4.45 0.46
CA LEU A 180 -13.53 -4.28 1.67
C LEU A 180 -14.97 -4.78 1.49
N ALA A 181 -15.61 -4.45 0.36
CA ALA A 181 -16.95 -4.91 0.06
C ALA A 181 -17.02 -6.43 -0.04
N MET A 182 -16.03 -7.07 -0.68
CA MET A 182 -15.96 -8.54 -0.77
C MET A 182 -15.80 -9.20 0.61
N VAL A 183 -14.93 -8.67 1.46
CA VAL A 183 -14.76 -9.18 2.84
C VAL A 183 -16.05 -9.08 3.64
N TYR A 184 -16.90 -8.12 3.33
CA TYR A 184 -18.19 -7.93 4.03
C TYR A 184 -19.30 -8.85 3.51
N LEU A 185 -19.19 -9.31 2.25
CA LEU A 185 -20.21 -10.14 1.58
C LEU A 185 -19.97 -11.64 1.73
N VAL A 186 -18.78 -12.06 2.12
CA VAL A 186 -18.32 -13.44 2.24
C VAL A 186 -18.08 -13.81 3.69
#